data_f892f255343e566435275fa45eab627e
#
_entry.id   f892f255343e566435275fa45eab627e
#
_cell.length_a   1.000
_cell.length_b   1.000
_cell.length_c   1.000
_cell.angle_alpha   90.00
_cell.angle_beta   90.00
_cell.angle_gamma   90.00
#
_symmetry.space_group_name_H-M   'P 1'
#
loop_
_entity.id
_entity.type
_entity.pdbx_description
1 polymer ?
#
loop_
_entity_poly.entity_id
_entity_poly.type
_entity_poly.pdbx_seq_one_letter_code
_entity_poly.pdbx_strand_id
1 'polypeptide(L)'
;MAKRLTYAMVGGGPDGFIGDAHRRAIGLDGTAAIAAGVFSRNREKSLQMAESLGISPDRCYEDYQTMARAEGEREDGIDFVTVVTPNQSHYEICRAFLEAGIHVVCDKPVTTTYRQAKELEALAEDKGLLFMVTYTYMGYVTAKYARELVILI
;
A
#
# COMPACT_ATOMS: atom_id res chain seq x y z
N MET A 1 -24.12 3.43 8.74
CA MET A 1 -22.73 2.96 9.01
C MET A 1 -21.85 3.39 7.85
N ALA A 2 -20.64 3.88 8.11
CA ALA A 2 -19.69 4.15 7.04
C ALA A 2 -19.36 2.83 6.29
N LYS A 3 -19.18 2.90 4.97
CA LYS A 3 -18.74 1.76 4.16
C LYS A 3 -17.37 1.30 4.67
N ARG A 4 -17.20 0.02 4.93
CA ARG A 4 -15.88 -0.56 5.22
C ARG A 4 -15.02 -0.48 3.97
N LEU A 5 -13.82 0.09 4.10
CA LEU A 5 -12.88 0.18 2.99
C LEU A 5 -12.30 -1.20 2.65
N THR A 6 -11.94 -1.38 1.39
CA THR A 6 -11.23 -2.56 0.91
C THR A 6 -9.83 -2.19 0.42
N TYR A 7 -8.84 -3.04 0.67
CA TYR A 7 -7.50 -2.77 0.19
C TYR A 7 -6.81 -4.01 -0.39
N ALA A 8 -5.81 -3.76 -1.22
CA ALA A 8 -4.88 -4.79 -1.67
C ALA A 8 -3.49 -4.59 -1.09
N MET A 9 -2.67 -5.64 -1.17
CA MET A 9 -1.27 -5.59 -0.76
C MET A 9 -0.34 -6.09 -1.86
N VAL A 10 0.74 -5.34 -2.13
CA VAL A 10 1.86 -5.79 -2.96
C VAL A 10 3.07 -6.04 -2.07
N GLY A 11 3.55 -7.27 -2.04
CA GLY A 11 4.55 -7.75 -1.08
C GLY A 11 3.91 -8.32 0.19
N GLY A 12 4.68 -8.41 1.25
CA GLY A 12 4.17 -8.92 2.55
C GLY A 12 3.82 -10.40 2.58
N GLY A 13 4.48 -11.20 1.74
CA GLY A 13 4.38 -12.66 1.76
C GLY A 13 4.91 -13.30 3.04
N PRO A 14 4.88 -14.64 3.15
CA PRO A 14 5.18 -15.35 4.39
C PRO A 14 6.59 -15.11 4.93
N ASP A 15 7.54 -14.78 4.05
CA ASP A 15 8.93 -14.48 4.44
C ASP A 15 9.15 -12.98 4.75
N GLY A 16 8.10 -12.14 4.64
CA GLY A 16 8.18 -10.68 4.77
C GLY A 16 7.71 -10.17 6.14
N PHE A 17 8.59 -9.48 6.87
CA PHE A 17 8.29 -8.93 8.21
C PHE A 17 7.27 -7.78 8.18
N ILE A 18 7.47 -6.80 7.28
CA ILE A 18 6.73 -5.52 7.35
C ILE A 18 5.26 -5.64 6.93
N GLY A 19 4.93 -6.62 6.06
CA GLY A 19 3.56 -6.83 5.61
C GLY A 19 2.59 -7.15 6.75
N ASP A 20 3.01 -7.94 7.74
CA ASP A 20 2.19 -8.25 8.91
C ASP A 20 1.93 -7.00 9.76
N ALA A 21 2.94 -6.17 9.96
CA ALA A 21 2.78 -4.89 10.69
C ALA A 21 1.76 -3.97 10.01
N HIS A 22 1.81 -3.84 8.68
CA HIS A 22 0.82 -3.07 7.92
C HIS A 22 -0.58 -3.66 8.06
N ARG A 23 -0.74 -4.98 7.88
CA ARG A 23 -2.06 -5.64 8.02
C ARG A 23 -2.67 -5.41 9.40
N ARG A 24 -1.88 -5.56 10.46
CA ARG A 24 -2.33 -5.30 11.84
C ARG A 24 -2.71 -3.85 12.07
N ALA A 25 -1.89 -2.91 11.58
CA ALA A 25 -2.16 -1.49 11.74
C ALA A 25 -3.44 -1.06 11.00
N ILE A 26 -3.62 -1.50 9.75
CA ILE A 26 -4.81 -1.20 8.93
C ILE A 26 -6.07 -1.85 9.52
N GLY A 27 -5.95 -3.06 10.06
CA GLY A 27 -7.08 -3.81 10.63
C GLY A 27 -7.43 -3.44 12.07
N LEU A 28 -6.68 -2.54 12.74
CA LEU A 28 -6.78 -2.31 14.18
C LEU A 28 -8.17 -1.84 14.63
N ASP A 29 -8.82 -0.99 13.86
CA ASP A 29 -10.15 -0.43 14.14
C ASP A 29 -11.28 -1.10 13.34
N GLY A 30 -10.96 -2.08 12.49
CA GLY A 30 -11.94 -2.80 11.67
C GLY A 30 -12.54 -2.00 10.53
N THR A 31 -12.04 -0.79 10.24
CA THR A 31 -12.58 0.09 9.19
C THR A 31 -12.17 -0.34 7.78
N ALA A 32 -11.12 -1.17 7.63
CA ALA A 32 -10.67 -1.69 6.35
C ALA A 32 -10.50 -3.21 6.37
N ALA A 33 -10.62 -3.85 5.19
CA ALA A 33 -10.40 -5.28 4.98
C ALA A 33 -9.53 -5.54 3.76
N ILE A 34 -8.62 -6.50 3.86
CA ILE A 34 -7.85 -6.96 2.71
C ILE A 34 -8.75 -7.75 1.77
N ALA A 35 -8.69 -7.45 0.46
CA ALA A 35 -9.53 -8.06 -0.56
C ALA A 35 -8.73 -8.68 -1.71
N ALA A 36 -7.51 -8.20 -1.97
CA ALA A 36 -6.69 -8.66 -3.08
C ALA A 36 -5.20 -8.59 -2.75
N GLY A 37 -4.36 -9.23 -3.55
CA GLY A 37 -2.92 -9.11 -3.35
C GLY A 37 -2.04 -9.80 -4.36
N VAL A 38 -0.76 -9.35 -4.35
CA VAL A 38 0.41 -9.99 -4.95
C VAL A 38 1.46 -10.13 -3.85
N PHE A 39 1.50 -11.26 -3.16
CA PHE A 39 2.28 -11.40 -1.92
C PHE A 39 3.72 -11.85 -2.16
N SER A 40 3.99 -12.52 -3.26
CA SER A 40 5.31 -13.04 -3.61
C SER A 40 5.46 -13.18 -5.12
N ARG A 41 6.70 -13.10 -5.62
CA ARG A 41 7.04 -13.51 -6.99
C ARG A 41 6.93 -15.03 -7.22
N ASN A 42 6.95 -15.81 -6.13
CA ASN A 42 6.63 -17.22 -6.19
C ASN A 42 5.10 -17.38 -6.07
N ARG A 43 4.48 -17.91 -7.13
CA ARG A 43 3.03 -18.05 -7.23
C ARG A 43 2.43 -18.89 -6.10
N GLU A 44 3.07 -20.00 -5.76
CA GLU A 44 2.60 -20.89 -4.70
C GLU A 44 2.59 -20.20 -3.34
N LYS A 45 3.68 -19.52 -2.98
CA LYS A 45 3.74 -18.71 -1.73
C LYS A 45 2.72 -17.57 -1.72
N SER A 46 2.46 -16.96 -2.87
CA SER A 46 1.44 -15.90 -2.99
C SER A 46 0.04 -16.45 -2.74
N LEU A 47 -0.31 -17.61 -3.32
CA LEU A 47 -1.59 -18.28 -3.12
C LEU A 47 -1.77 -18.75 -1.68
N GLN A 48 -0.77 -19.38 -1.06
CA GLN A 48 -0.81 -19.77 0.35
C GLN A 48 -1.09 -18.58 1.28
N MET A 49 -0.45 -17.43 0.99
CA MET A 49 -0.70 -16.22 1.76
C MET A 49 -2.13 -15.71 1.55
N ALA A 50 -2.62 -15.67 0.31
CA ALA A 50 -3.98 -15.26 -0.01
C ALA A 50 -5.02 -16.14 0.73
N GLU A 51 -4.84 -17.46 0.71
CA GLU A 51 -5.67 -18.42 1.43
C GLU A 51 -5.68 -18.16 2.93
N SER A 52 -4.50 -17.95 3.53
CA SER A 52 -4.38 -17.64 4.97
C SER A 52 -5.08 -16.35 5.39
N LEU A 53 -5.26 -15.42 4.46
CA LEU A 53 -5.94 -14.14 4.66
C LEU A 53 -7.43 -14.18 4.24
N GLY A 54 -7.92 -15.32 3.78
CA GLY A 54 -9.30 -15.46 3.30
C GLY A 54 -9.60 -14.73 2.00
N ILE A 55 -8.57 -14.45 1.19
CA ILE A 55 -8.70 -13.79 -0.10
C ILE A 55 -9.09 -14.81 -1.17
N SER A 56 -10.09 -14.46 -1.99
CA SER A 56 -10.52 -15.31 -3.10
C SER A 56 -9.36 -15.54 -4.11
N PRO A 57 -9.19 -16.77 -4.63
CA PRO A 57 -8.09 -17.10 -5.54
C PRO A 57 -8.04 -16.23 -6.81
N ASP A 58 -9.19 -15.75 -7.30
CA ASP A 58 -9.31 -14.83 -8.44
C ASP A 58 -8.81 -13.42 -8.15
N ARG A 59 -8.67 -13.05 -6.86
CA ARG A 59 -8.09 -11.78 -6.41
C ARG A 59 -6.65 -11.93 -5.85
N CYS A 60 -6.04 -13.09 -6.03
CA CYS A 60 -4.61 -13.31 -5.85
C CYS A 60 -3.93 -13.25 -7.22
N TYR A 61 -3.39 -12.09 -7.58
CA TYR A 61 -2.85 -11.82 -8.89
C TYR A 61 -1.41 -12.34 -9.05
N GLU A 62 -0.96 -12.49 -10.30
CA GLU A 62 0.40 -12.93 -10.63
C GLU A 62 1.40 -11.78 -10.52
N ASP A 63 0.99 -10.58 -10.91
CA ASP A 63 1.79 -9.37 -10.88
C ASP A 63 0.95 -8.14 -10.52
N TYR A 64 1.63 -7.06 -10.14
CA TYR A 64 0.98 -5.83 -9.70
C TYR A 64 0.34 -5.04 -10.85
N GLN A 65 0.83 -5.15 -12.08
CA GLN A 65 0.26 -4.46 -13.24
C GLN A 65 -1.12 -5.04 -13.57
N THR A 66 -1.21 -6.36 -13.58
CA THR A 66 -2.49 -7.07 -13.78
C THR A 66 -3.47 -6.72 -12.67
N MET A 67 -3.00 -6.70 -11.40
CA MET A 67 -3.83 -6.32 -10.26
C MET A 67 -4.31 -4.86 -10.37
N ALA A 68 -3.43 -3.92 -10.66
CA ALA A 68 -3.78 -2.50 -10.75
C ALA A 68 -4.88 -2.26 -11.79
N ARG A 69 -4.72 -2.84 -12.99
CA ARG A 69 -5.72 -2.73 -14.05
C ARG A 69 -7.04 -3.40 -13.67
N ALA A 70 -6.98 -4.65 -13.23
CA ALA A 70 -8.20 -5.40 -12.90
C ALA A 70 -8.99 -4.75 -11.76
N GLU A 71 -8.33 -4.35 -10.68
CA GLU A 71 -8.99 -3.70 -9.54
C GLU A 71 -9.48 -2.28 -9.86
N GLY A 72 -8.81 -1.55 -10.75
CA GLY A 72 -9.26 -0.24 -11.21
C GLY A 72 -10.49 -0.28 -12.12
N GLU A 73 -10.74 -1.42 -12.79
CA GLU A 73 -11.90 -1.62 -13.69
C GLU A 73 -13.10 -2.29 -13.00
N ARG A 74 -12.91 -2.85 -11.80
CA ARG A 74 -14.00 -3.56 -11.08
C ARG A 74 -14.96 -2.58 -10.41
N GLU A 75 -16.25 -2.89 -10.44
CA GLU A 75 -17.28 -2.17 -9.65
C GLU A 75 -17.06 -2.33 -8.13
N ASP A 76 -16.56 -3.50 -7.70
CA ASP A 76 -16.20 -3.84 -6.31
C ASP A 76 -14.69 -3.76 -6.06
N GLY A 77 -13.98 -2.95 -6.83
CA GLY A 77 -12.53 -2.78 -6.74
C GLY A 77 -12.08 -2.26 -5.38
N ILE A 78 -10.78 -2.28 -5.16
CA ILE A 78 -10.18 -1.81 -3.92
C ILE A 78 -10.21 -0.29 -3.80
N ASP A 79 -10.39 0.21 -2.59
CA ASP A 79 -10.29 1.65 -2.32
C ASP A 79 -8.81 2.12 -2.30
N PHE A 80 -7.89 1.29 -1.82
CA PHE A 80 -6.45 1.60 -1.83
C PHE A 80 -5.56 0.37 -1.90
N VAL A 81 -4.30 0.56 -2.29
CA VAL A 81 -3.25 -0.46 -2.23
C VAL A 81 -2.22 -0.11 -1.17
N THR A 82 -1.69 -1.11 -0.45
CA THR A 82 -0.50 -0.95 0.39
C THR A 82 0.71 -1.65 -0.26
N VAL A 83 1.80 -0.91 -0.44
CA VAL A 83 3.03 -1.35 -1.10
C VAL A 83 4.11 -1.56 -0.05
N VAL A 84 4.52 -2.82 0.13
CA VAL A 84 5.48 -3.27 1.16
C VAL A 84 6.57 -4.16 0.55
N THR A 85 6.98 -3.83 -0.65
CA THR A 85 8.04 -4.52 -1.40
C THR A 85 9.42 -3.91 -1.10
N PRO A 86 10.52 -4.45 -1.65
CA PRO A 86 11.81 -3.78 -1.59
C PRO A 86 11.80 -2.40 -2.25
N ASN A 87 12.53 -1.44 -1.68
CA ASN A 87 12.50 0.00 -2.02
C ASN A 87 12.61 0.31 -3.52
N GLN A 88 13.46 -0.42 -4.24
CA GLN A 88 13.70 -0.18 -5.68
C GLN A 88 12.48 -0.43 -6.55
N SER A 89 11.48 -1.15 -6.06
CA SER A 89 10.24 -1.44 -6.79
C SER A 89 9.08 -0.52 -6.44
N HIS A 90 9.20 0.33 -5.42
CA HIS A 90 8.12 1.18 -4.95
C HIS A 90 7.61 2.13 -6.04
N TYR A 91 8.52 2.79 -6.76
CA TYR A 91 8.16 3.76 -7.79
C TYR A 91 7.23 3.18 -8.86
N GLU A 92 7.65 2.07 -9.48
CA GLU A 92 6.88 1.47 -10.57
C GLU A 92 5.53 0.91 -10.09
N ILE A 93 5.51 0.33 -8.90
CA ILE A 93 4.28 -0.21 -8.30
C ILE A 93 3.31 0.93 -7.97
N CYS A 94 3.76 1.93 -7.22
CA CYS A 94 2.92 3.07 -6.84
C CYS A 94 2.35 3.79 -8.07
N ARG A 95 3.20 3.99 -9.08
CA ARG A 95 2.80 4.61 -10.33
C ARG A 95 1.67 3.83 -11.02
N ALA A 96 1.78 2.50 -11.13
CA ALA A 96 0.77 1.68 -11.78
C ALA A 96 -0.60 1.80 -11.11
N PHE A 97 -0.66 1.82 -9.76
CA PHE A 97 -1.92 1.98 -9.04
C PHE A 97 -2.49 3.41 -9.12
N LEU A 98 -1.66 4.43 -9.04
CA LEU A 98 -2.09 5.81 -9.26
C LEU A 98 -2.64 5.99 -10.69
N GLU A 99 -1.98 5.43 -11.70
CA GLU A 99 -2.47 5.46 -13.10
C GLU A 99 -3.83 4.77 -13.23
N ALA A 100 -4.06 3.70 -12.47
CA ALA A 100 -5.33 2.98 -12.41
C ALA A 100 -6.43 3.67 -11.58
N GLY A 101 -6.15 4.84 -10.97
CA GLY A 101 -7.13 5.57 -10.17
C GLY A 101 -7.30 5.05 -8.73
N ILE A 102 -6.33 4.32 -8.22
CA ILE A 102 -6.36 3.69 -6.89
C ILE A 102 -5.46 4.47 -5.93
N HIS A 103 -5.96 4.77 -4.72
CA HIS A 103 -5.19 5.40 -3.64
C HIS A 103 -4.02 4.50 -3.20
N VAL A 104 -2.91 5.10 -2.77
CA VAL A 104 -1.69 4.35 -2.43
C VAL A 104 -1.20 4.65 -1.02
N VAL A 105 -0.87 3.60 -0.30
CA VAL A 105 -0.10 3.61 0.96
C VAL A 105 1.22 2.90 0.69
N CYS A 106 2.35 3.61 0.76
CA CYS A 106 3.68 3.06 0.47
C CYS A 106 4.55 2.99 1.71
N ASP A 107 5.29 1.90 1.89
CA ASP A 107 6.31 1.84 2.96
C ASP A 107 7.47 2.81 2.64
N LYS A 108 8.18 3.18 3.67
CA LYS A 108 9.38 4.04 3.57
C LYS A 108 10.62 3.22 3.09
N PRO A 109 11.58 3.84 2.42
CA PRO A 109 11.47 5.14 1.75
C PRO A 109 10.55 5.06 0.53
N VAL A 110 9.87 6.14 0.21
CA VAL A 110 8.88 6.20 -0.87
C VAL A 110 9.45 5.80 -2.23
N THR A 111 10.67 6.25 -2.53
CA THR A 111 11.41 5.96 -3.76
C THR A 111 12.92 5.97 -3.50
N THR A 112 13.71 5.62 -4.49
CA THR A 112 15.18 5.66 -4.42
C THR A 112 15.78 6.99 -4.89
N THR A 113 15.00 7.85 -5.54
CA THR A 113 15.45 9.17 -6.00
C THR A 113 14.40 10.24 -5.75
N TYR A 114 14.85 11.48 -5.52
CA TYR A 114 13.98 12.65 -5.38
C TYR A 114 13.07 12.86 -6.62
N ARG A 115 13.60 12.67 -7.83
CA ARG A 115 12.83 12.82 -9.07
C ARG A 115 11.63 11.90 -9.10
N GLN A 116 11.81 10.61 -8.80
CA GLN A 116 10.72 9.65 -8.73
C GLN A 116 9.64 10.05 -7.70
N ALA A 117 10.07 10.55 -6.54
CA ALA A 117 9.12 11.01 -5.52
C ALA A 117 8.27 12.19 -6.02
N LYS A 118 8.89 13.16 -6.71
CA LYS A 118 8.16 14.30 -7.29
C LYS A 118 7.22 13.89 -8.44
N GLU A 119 7.60 12.89 -9.23
CA GLU A 119 6.73 12.35 -10.29
C GLU A 119 5.48 11.68 -9.70
N LEU A 120 5.62 10.90 -8.61
CA LEU A 120 4.48 10.27 -7.94
C LEU A 120 3.58 11.30 -7.25
N GLU A 121 4.15 12.30 -6.60
CA GLU A 121 3.42 13.42 -5.99
C GLU A 121 2.57 14.14 -7.04
N ALA A 122 3.18 14.56 -8.15
CA ALA A 122 2.47 15.24 -9.23
C ALA A 122 1.36 14.36 -9.85
N LEU A 123 1.61 13.06 -10.03
CA LEU A 123 0.62 12.12 -10.56
C LEU A 123 -0.57 11.96 -9.60
N ALA A 124 -0.32 11.86 -8.30
CA ALA A 124 -1.37 11.76 -7.29
C ALA A 124 -2.23 13.02 -7.24
N GLU A 125 -1.59 14.22 -7.29
CA GLU A 125 -2.27 15.50 -7.33
C GLU A 125 -3.14 15.65 -8.59
N ASP A 126 -2.59 15.35 -9.78
CA ASP A 126 -3.30 15.43 -11.06
C ASP A 126 -4.56 14.55 -11.09
N LYS A 127 -4.49 13.38 -10.48
CA LYS A 127 -5.61 12.44 -10.41
C LYS A 127 -6.53 12.63 -9.18
N GLY A 128 -6.21 13.55 -8.29
CA GLY A 128 -6.97 13.76 -7.04
C GLY A 128 -6.94 12.55 -6.10
N LEU A 129 -5.83 11.81 -6.10
CA LEU A 129 -5.67 10.59 -5.30
C LEU A 129 -4.85 10.85 -4.03
N LEU A 130 -5.15 10.08 -2.99
CA LEU A 130 -4.34 10.06 -1.78
C LEU A 130 -3.09 9.19 -2.00
N PHE A 131 -1.94 9.75 -1.67
CA PHE A 131 -0.66 9.06 -1.64
C PHE A 131 -0.01 9.25 -0.28
N MET A 132 0.02 8.19 0.52
CA MET A 132 0.55 8.20 1.88
C MET A 132 1.84 7.40 1.98
N VAL A 133 2.83 7.91 2.73
CA VAL A 133 4.06 7.20 3.07
C VAL A 133 4.10 6.91 4.57
N THR A 134 4.40 5.67 4.94
CA THR A 134 4.36 5.22 6.34
C THR A 134 5.64 5.58 7.10
N TYR A 135 5.81 6.85 7.44
CA TYR A 135 6.88 7.32 8.33
C TYR A 135 6.54 7.03 9.79
N THR A 136 6.74 5.79 10.23
CA THR A 136 6.34 5.26 11.55
C THR A 136 6.83 6.12 12.71
N TYR A 137 8.08 6.62 12.63
CA TYR A 137 8.69 7.44 13.70
C TYR A 137 7.99 8.79 13.90
N MET A 138 7.31 9.32 12.90
CA MET A 138 6.54 10.55 13.04
C MET A 138 5.33 10.42 13.96
N GLY A 139 4.90 9.17 14.24
CA GLY A 139 3.86 8.86 15.22
C GLY A 139 4.33 8.92 16.69
N TYR A 140 5.63 8.88 16.95
CA TYR A 140 6.16 8.85 18.30
C TYR A 140 6.00 10.19 19.02
N VAL A 141 5.67 10.13 20.32
CA VAL A 141 5.51 11.32 21.18
C VAL A 141 6.76 12.20 21.17
N THR A 142 7.95 11.58 21.19
CA THR A 142 9.24 12.28 21.14
C THR A 142 9.44 13.07 19.85
N ALA A 143 9.02 12.53 18.70
CA ALA A 143 9.11 13.23 17.41
C ALA A 143 8.14 14.41 17.35
N LYS A 144 6.92 14.24 17.87
CA LYS A 144 5.92 15.33 18.00
C LYS A 144 6.43 16.44 18.91
N TYR A 145 7.00 16.09 20.07
CA TYR A 145 7.57 17.05 21.02
C TYR A 145 8.78 17.80 20.42
N ALA A 146 9.68 17.10 19.73
CA ALA A 146 10.81 17.76 19.05
C ALA A 146 10.33 18.78 18.01
N ARG A 147 9.27 18.48 17.25
CA ARG A 147 8.65 19.41 16.30
C ARG A 147 8.13 20.67 16.99
N GLU A 148 7.45 20.54 18.12
CA GLU A 148 6.95 21.69 18.89
C GLU A 148 8.10 22.58 19.37
N LEU A 149 9.19 21.99 19.85
CA LEU A 149 10.39 22.75 20.30
C LEU A 149 11.03 23.54 19.14
N VAL A 150 11.10 22.96 17.93
CA VAL A 150 11.69 23.64 16.76
C VAL A 150 10.83 24.81 16.27
N ILE A 151 9.52 24.77 16.44
CA ILE A 151 8.61 25.85 16.06
C ILE A 151 8.71 27.05 17.02
N LEU A 152 9.22 26.82 18.25
CA LEU A 152 9.34 27.86 19.29
C LEU A 152 10.69 28.63 19.20
N ILE A 153 11.60 28.26 18.28
CA ILE A 153 12.88 28.93 18.01
C ILE A 153 12.77 29.75 16.72
#